data_9e37205d40eb66f5ee8c9060d2dcfc0a
#
_entry.id   9e37205d40eb66f5ee8c9060d2dcfc0a
#
_cell.length_a   1.000
_cell.length_b   1.000
_cell.length_c   1.000
_cell.angle_alpha   90.00
_cell.angle_beta   90.00
_cell.angle_gamma   90.00
#
_symmetry.space_group_name_H-M   'P 1'
#
loop_
_entity.id
_entity.type
_entity.pdbx_description
1 polymer ?
#
loop_
_entity_poly.entity_id
_entity_poly.type
_entity_poly.pdbx_seq_one_letter_code
_entity_poly.pdbx_strand_id
1 'polypeptide(L)'
;MTGRAREVATLIGTFFLSFVVVSVGFGDWRFGLGFVLLILVHEFGHIIEAKRNGLEVSLPVFIPLIGAYVTYRHSGLAPWRTALISLAGPLAGGIGAVIAWAAGSHYASHWLVYLAYLGFLFNAANLLPVGFLDGGGAFRGIVNTWSRPAIRYEDGVPVAASAPERSRAVQVAVLYVVLAAGLVAGVLATRHSGAF
;
A
#
# COMPACT_ATOMS: atom_id res chain seq x y z
N MET A 1 27.59 -3.57 13.85
CA MET A 1 26.12 -3.51 13.99
C MET A 1 25.53 -4.77 13.37
N THR A 2 24.62 -5.45 14.05
CA THR A 2 23.87 -6.58 13.48
C THR A 2 23.02 -6.05 12.30
N GLY A 3 22.68 -6.91 11.33
CA GLY A 3 21.90 -6.50 10.14
C GLY A 3 20.60 -5.77 10.54
N ARG A 4 19.91 -6.27 11.58
CA ARG A 4 18.67 -5.68 12.12
C ARG A 4 18.86 -4.27 12.72
N ALA A 5 19.97 -4.02 13.40
CA ALA A 5 20.29 -2.69 13.94
C ALA A 5 20.51 -1.65 12.82
N ARG A 6 21.09 -2.08 11.70
CA ARG A 6 21.24 -1.23 10.51
C ARG A 6 19.87 -0.91 9.88
N GLU A 7 18.99 -1.89 9.73
CA GLU A 7 17.63 -1.68 9.20
C GLU A 7 16.85 -0.68 10.06
N VAL A 8 16.87 -0.83 11.39
CA VAL A 8 16.21 0.10 12.31
C VAL A 8 16.78 1.51 12.20
N ALA A 9 18.12 1.65 12.15
CA ALA A 9 18.74 2.95 11.98
C ALA A 9 18.38 3.60 10.62
N THR A 10 18.32 2.80 9.55
CA THR A 10 17.88 3.27 8.22
C THR A 10 16.42 3.73 8.25
N LEU A 11 15.51 2.94 8.82
CA LEU A 11 14.11 3.32 8.98
C LEU A 11 13.99 4.67 9.73
N ILE A 12 14.61 4.79 10.90
CA ILE A 12 14.52 6.02 11.71
C ILE A 12 15.09 7.21 10.95
N GLY A 13 16.29 7.07 10.34
CA GLY A 13 16.94 8.15 9.61
C GLY A 13 16.15 8.61 8.39
N THR A 14 15.65 7.66 7.59
CA THR A 14 14.87 7.99 6.38
C THR A 14 13.47 8.49 6.70
N PHE A 15 12.83 7.98 7.76
CA PHE A 15 11.56 8.52 8.29
C PHE A 15 11.74 9.99 8.70
N PHE A 16 12.76 10.28 9.54
CA PHE A 16 13.01 11.63 10.00
C PHE A 16 13.36 12.58 8.85
N LEU A 17 14.19 12.14 7.89
CA LEU A 17 14.49 12.93 6.71
C LEU A 17 13.21 13.24 5.90
N SER A 18 12.36 12.25 5.66
CA SER A 18 11.09 12.45 4.95
C SER A 18 10.16 13.37 5.71
N PHE A 19 10.07 13.22 7.04
CA PHE A 19 9.31 14.11 7.91
C PHE A 19 9.75 15.57 7.75
N VAL A 20 11.05 15.84 7.81
CA VAL A 20 11.59 17.21 7.67
C VAL A 20 11.29 17.77 6.28
N VAL A 21 11.59 17.01 5.22
CA VAL A 21 11.40 17.46 3.83
C VAL A 21 9.92 17.74 3.54
N VAL A 22 9.02 16.84 3.96
CA VAL A 22 7.58 17.02 3.76
C VAL A 22 7.05 18.20 4.60
N SER A 23 7.51 18.34 5.85
CA SER A 23 7.14 19.47 6.71
C SER A 23 7.53 20.82 6.10
N VAL A 24 8.72 20.91 5.54
CA VAL A 24 9.19 22.12 4.84
C VAL A 24 8.37 22.37 3.58
N GLY A 25 8.08 21.32 2.80
CA GLY A 25 7.29 21.42 1.57
C GLY A 25 5.85 21.89 1.81
N PHE A 26 5.21 21.47 2.88
CA PHE A 26 3.85 21.90 3.27
C PHE A 26 3.83 23.17 4.14
N GLY A 27 4.98 23.60 4.68
CA GLY A 27 5.05 24.72 5.60
C GLY A 27 4.46 24.45 6.99
N ASP A 28 4.11 23.21 7.32
CA ASP A 28 3.56 22.79 8.61
C ASP A 28 4.06 21.39 9.00
N TRP A 29 4.71 21.28 10.15
CA TRP A 29 5.26 20.03 10.67
C TRP A 29 4.17 18.96 10.96
N ARG A 30 2.93 19.40 11.27
CA ARG A 30 1.79 18.49 11.51
C ARG A 30 1.43 17.73 10.25
N PHE A 31 1.40 18.40 9.10
CA PHE A 31 1.21 17.74 7.80
C PHE A 31 2.36 16.80 7.48
N GLY A 32 3.60 17.25 7.68
CA GLY A 32 4.77 16.42 7.47
C GLY A 32 4.70 15.12 8.27
N LEU A 33 4.46 15.22 9.57
CA LEU A 33 4.35 14.05 10.46
C LEU A 33 3.16 13.17 10.08
N GLY A 34 1.97 13.77 9.91
CA GLY A 34 0.75 13.04 9.60
C GLY A 34 0.85 12.29 8.26
N PHE A 35 1.40 12.93 7.22
CA PHE A 35 1.54 12.30 5.92
C PHE A 35 2.57 11.16 5.91
N VAL A 36 3.71 11.35 6.57
CA VAL A 36 4.71 10.27 6.68
C VAL A 36 4.19 9.11 7.53
N LEU A 37 3.36 9.37 8.54
CA LEU A 37 2.67 8.31 9.29
C LEU A 37 1.63 7.57 8.44
N LEU A 38 0.89 8.26 7.57
CA LEU A 38 -0.02 7.60 6.62
C LEU A 38 0.73 6.69 5.63
N ILE A 39 1.90 7.15 5.14
CA ILE A 39 2.79 6.30 4.32
C ILE A 39 3.27 5.10 5.13
N LEU A 40 3.67 5.27 6.38
CA LEU A 40 4.09 4.16 7.25
C LEU A 40 2.98 3.13 7.44
N VAL A 41 1.73 3.58 7.65
CA VAL A 41 0.55 2.69 7.75
C VAL A 41 0.34 1.91 6.46
N HIS A 42 0.49 2.56 5.31
CA HIS A 42 0.43 1.92 3.99
C HIS A 42 1.49 0.80 3.88
N GLU A 43 2.76 1.09 4.17
CA GLU A 43 3.84 0.09 4.12
C GLU A 43 3.61 -1.08 5.08
N PHE A 44 3.04 -0.81 6.26
CA PHE A 44 2.67 -1.88 7.20
C PHE A 44 1.60 -2.81 6.63
N GLY A 45 0.70 -2.32 5.79
CA GLY A 45 -0.23 -3.16 5.05
C GLY A 45 0.50 -4.23 4.23
N HIS A 46 1.48 -3.83 3.43
CA HIS A 46 2.33 -4.75 2.65
C HIS A 46 3.09 -5.73 3.53
N ILE A 47 3.73 -5.24 4.60
CA ILE A 47 4.51 -6.06 5.52
C ILE A 47 3.65 -7.13 6.19
N ILE A 48 2.47 -6.77 6.68
CA ILE A 48 1.56 -7.70 7.35
C ILE A 48 1.15 -8.80 6.39
N GLU A 49 0.69 -8.43 5.18
CA GLU A 49 0.21 -9.42 4.21
C GLU A 49 1.35 -10.28 3.66
N ALA A 50 2.54 -9.71 3.42
CA ALA A 50 3.71 -10.48 3.01
C ALA A 50 4.14 -11.50 4.08
N LYS A 51 4.17 -11.10 5.36
CA LYS A 51 4.46 -12.02 6.48
C LYS A 51 3.40 -13.11 6.63
N ARG A 52 2.12 -12.80 6.43
CA ARG A 52 1.03 -13.81 6.41
C ARG A 52 1.23 -14.86 5.33
N ASN A 53 1.90 -14.48 4.24
CA ASN A 53 2.29 -15.41 3.17
C ASN A 53 3.67 -16.05 3.38
N GLY A 54 4.28 -15.92 4.56
CA GLY A 54 5.54 -16.57 4.93
C GLY A 54 6.80 -15.92 4.35
N LEU A 55 6.69 -14.66 3.85
CA LEU A 55 7.83 -13.95 3.29
C LEU A 55 8.69 -13.28 4.37
N GLU A 56 10.00 -13.30 4.17
CA GLU A 56 10.91 -12.43 4.90
C GLU A 56 10.84 -11.02 4.33
N VAL A 57 10.55 -10.04 5.18
CA VAL A 57 10.31 -8.65 4.80
C VAL A 57 11.27 -7.74 5.53
N SER A 58 11.89 -6.79 4.81
CA SER A 58 12.70 -5.73 5.39
C SER A 58 11.83 -4.70 6.13
N LEU A 59 12.46 -3.86 6.95
CA LEU A 59 11.80 -2.64 7.43
C LEU A 59 11.64 -1.63 6.29
N PRO A 60 10.63 -0.72 6.35
CA PRO A 60 10.43 0.29 5.33
C PRO A 60 11.60 1.25 5.22
N VAL A 61 11.91 1.64 3.99
CA VAL A 61 12.88 2.71 3.69
C VAL A 61 12.12 3.86 3.03
N PHE A 62 12.12 5.02 3.67
CA PHE A 62 11.42 6.21 3.17
C PHE A 62 12.27 6.95 2.13
N ILE A 63 11.60 7.41 1.07
CA ILE A 63 12.18 8.31 0.06
C ILE A 63 11.37 9.60 0.12
N PRO A 64 11.96 10.73 0.55
CA PRO A 64 11.26 12.00 0.66
C PRO A 64 10.50 12.35 -0.61
N LEU A 65 9.25 12.81 -0.49
CA LEU A 65 8.33 13.21 -1.57
C LEU A 65 7.86 12.09 -2.51
N ILE A 66 8.48 10.91 -2.49
CA ILE A 66 8.11 9.79 -3.36
C ILE A 66 7.24 8.78 -2.60
N GLY A 67 7.56 8.49 -1.34
CA GLY A 67 6.87 7.49 -0.53
C GLY A 67 7.83 6.65 0.30
N ALA A 68 7.58 5.36 0.38
CA ALA A 68 8.49 4.39 0.98
C ALA A 68 8.47 3.09 0.18
N TYR A 69 9.36 2.16 0.51
CA TYR A 69 9.34 0.83 -0.05
C TYR A 69 9.81 -0.21 0.96
N VAL A 70 9.29 -1.41 0.83
CA VAL A 70 9.75 -2.61 1.53
C VAL A 70 10.30 -3.61 0.52
N THR A 71 11.32 -4.37 0.91
CA THR A 71 11.83 -5.47 0.10
C THR A 71 11.41 -6.81 0.71
N TYR A 72 11.04 -7.75 -0.13
CA TYR A 72 10.76 -9.12 0.28
C TYR A 72 11.35 -10.10 -0.71
N ARG A 73 11.79 -11.25 -0.19
CA ARG A 73 12.32 -12.32 -1.02
C ARG A 73 11.16 -13.10 -1.60
N HIS A 74 11.06 -13.12 -2.92
CA HIS A 74 10.09 -13.95 -3.62
C HIS A 74 10.45 -15.43 -3.46
N SER A 75 9.55 -16.20 -2.89
CA SER A 75 9.61 -17.65 -2.82
C SER A 75 8.38 -18.24 -3.50
N GLY A 76 8.36 -18.33 -4.83
CA GLY A 76 7.38 -19.11 -5.57
C GLY A 76 5.89 -18.89 -5.24
N LEU A 77 5.50 -17.69 -4.81
CA LEU A 77 4.11 -17.37 -4.48
C LEU A 77 3.22 -17.45 -5.73
N ALA A 78 2.00 -17.95 -5.54
CA ALA A 78 0.97 -17.87 -6.55
C ALA A 78 0.73 -16.39 -6.93
N PRO A 79 0.56 -16.04 -8.21
CA PRO A 79 0.46 -14.64 -8.67
C PRO A 79 -0.67 -13.85 -8.00
N TRP A 80 -1.81 -14.48 -7.68
CA TRP A 80 -2.91 -13.84 -6.96
C TRP A 80 -2.53 -13.41 -5.53
N ARG A 81 -1.60 -14.14 -4.86
CA ARG A 81 -1.09 -13.75 -3.54
C ARG A 81 -0.21 -12.51 -3.63
N THR A 82 0.61 -12.42 -4.69
CA THR A 82 1.39 -11.20 -4.96
C THR A 82 0.47 -10.01 -5.21
N ALA A 83 -0.63 -10.20 -5.95
CA ALA A 83 -1.63 -9.14 -6.14
C ALA A 83 -2.27 -8.71 -4.81
N LEU A 84 -2.58 -9.66 -3.92
CA LEU A 84 -3.15 -9.34 -2.60
C LEU A 84 -2.18 -8.56 -1.73
N ILE A 85 -0.89 -8.93 -1.73
CA ILE A 85 0.16 -8.16 -1.04
C ILE A 85 0.21 -6.73 -1.57
N SER A 86 0.16 -6.55 -2.91
CA SER A 86 0.16 -5.21 -3.52
C SER A 86 -1.08 -4.38 -3.12
N LEU A 87 -2.25 -4.99 -2.91
CA LEU A 87 -3.46 -4.26 -2.47
C LEU A 87 -3.48 -3.95 -0.97
N ALA A 88 -2.69 -4.66 -0.17
CA ALA A 88 -2.71 -4.52 1.28
C ALA A 88 -2.23 -3.14 1.77
N GLY A 89 -1.26 -2.53 1.06
CA GLY A 89 -0.80 -1.17 1.34
C GLY A 89 -1.90 -0.13 1.14
N PRO A 90 -2.46 -0.01 -0.08
CA PRO A 90 -3.57 0.92 -0.35
C PRO A 90 -4.79 0.68 0.55
N LEU A 91 -5.08 -0.56 0.95
CA LEU A 91 -6.14 -0.87 1.89
C LEU A 91 -5.86 -0.30 3.29
N ALA A 92 -4.68 -0.58 3.83
CA ALA A 92 -4.27 -0.08 5.14
C ALA A 92 -4.19 1.45 5.16
N GLY A 93 -3.58 2.05 4.14
CA GLY A 93 -3.47 3.50 3.98
C GLY A 93 -4.85 4.17 3.80
N GLY A 94 -5.76 3.52 3.07
CA GLY A 94 -7.15 3.96 2.95
C GLY A 94 -7.89 3.97 4.29
N ILE A 95 -7.71 2.93 5.11
CA ILE A 95 -8.25 2.87 6.49
C ILE A 95 -7.67 4.02 7.31
N GLY A 96 -6.35 4.27 7.23
CA GLY A 96 -5.72 5.40 7.91
C GLY A 96 -6.32 6.75 7.49
N ALA A 97 -6.58 6.94 6.19
CA ALA A 97 -7.24 8.14 5.68
C ALA A 97 -8.69 8.29 6.19
N VAL A 98 -9.46 7.19 6.28
CA VAL A 98 -10.82 7.19 6.88
C VAL A 98 -10.77 7.60 8.34
N ILE A 99 -9.80 7.09 9.11
CA ILE A 99 -9.63 7.46 10.52
C ILE A 99 -9.30 8.95 10.65
N ALA A 100 -8.39 9.47 9.82
CA ALA A 100 -8.04 10.89 9.82
C ALA A 100 -9.25 11.76 9.45
N TRP A 101 -10.06 11.33 8.46
CA TRP A 101 -11.29 12.04 8.07
C TRP A 101 -12.34 12.05 9.18
N ALA A 102 -12.60 10.90 9.78
CA ALA A 102 -13.54 10.79 10.89
C ALA A 102 -13.11 11.66 12.08
N ALA A 103 -11.84 11.64 12.44
CA ALA A 103 -11.29 12.50 13.48
C ALA A 103 -11.39 13.98 13.10
N GLY A 104 -11.04 14.33 11.87
CA GLY A 104 -11.13 15.70 11.36
C GLY A 104 -12.56 16.24 11.39
N SER A 105 -13.53 15.41 10.99
CA SER A 105 -14.95 15.76 11.03
C SER A 105 -15.47 15.88 12.47
N HIS A 106 -15.06 14.97 13.37
CA HIS A 106 -15.50 14.98 14.77
C HIS A 106 -14.96 16.19 15.54
N TYR A 107 -13.69 16.56 15.33
CA TYR A 107 -13.03 17.67 16.03
C TYR A 107 -13.07 18.99 15.27
N ALA A 108 -13.82 19.08 14.16
CA ALA A 108 -13.87 20.23 13.25
C ALA A 108 -12.46 20.73 12.83
N SER A 109 -11.57 19.79 12.55
CA SER A 109 -10.15 20.04 12.28
C SER A 109 -9.86 20.00 10.78
N HIS A 110 -9.77 21.16 10.15
CA HIS A 110 -9.50 21.27 8.70
C HIS A 110 -8.20 20.57 8.29
N TRP A 111 -7.13 20.66 9.11
CA TRP A 111 -5.87 20.01 8.77
C TRP A 111 -5.96 18.47 8.74
N LEU A 112 -6.77 17.84 9.61
CA LEU A 112 -6.99 16.40 9.59
C LEU A 112 -7.82 15.98 8.37
N VAL A 113 -8.82 16.78 7.98
CA VAL A 113 -9.59 16.51 6.75
C VAL A 113 -8.71 16.64 5.53
N TYR A 114 -7.84 17.67 5.48
CA TYR A 114 -6.88 17.82 4.39
C TYR A 114 -5.85 16.68 4.36
N LEU A 115 -5.35 16.25 5.52
CA LEU A 115 -4.48 15.08 5.64
C LEU A 115 -5.17 13.82 5.11
N ALA A 116 -6.45 13.62 5.44
CA ALA A 116 -7.24 12.50 4.93
C ALA A 116 -7.37 12.56 3.39
N TYR A 117 -7.64 13.74 2.84
CA TYR A 117 -7.66 13.95 1.38
C TYR A 117 -6.35 13.52 0.73
N LEU A 118 -5.21 13.96 1.27
CA LEU A 118 -3.89 13.56 0.77
C LEU A 118 -3.67 12.05 0.92
N GLY A 119 -4.13 11.45 2.01
CA GLY A 119 -4.07 10.01 2.24
C GLY A 119 -4.89 9.24 1.21
N PHE A 120 -6.13 9.63 0.93
CA PHE A 120 -6.95 9.01 -0.12
C PHE A 120 -6.32 9.17 -1.50
N LEU A 121 -5.83 10.38 -1.82
CA LEU A 121 -5.20 10.68 -3.10
C LEU A 121 -3.93 9.86 -3.32
N PHE A 122 -3.06 9.77 -2.30
CA PHE A 122 -1.84 8.97 -2.33
C PHE A 122 -2.15 7.49 -2.58
N ASN A 123 -3.10 6.92 -1.84
CA ASN A 123 -3.47 5.51 -2.00
C ASN A 123 -4.19 5.24 -3.32
N ALA A 124 -5.02 6.17 -3.82
CA ALA A 124 -5.64 6.06 -5.14
C ALA A 124 -4.60 6.11 -6.26
N ALA A 125 -3.60 6.99 -6.16
CA ALA A 125 -2.48 7.05 -7.10
C ALA A 125 -1.67 5.75 -7.10
N ASN A 126 -1.42 5.15 -5.94
CA ASN A 126 -0.73 3.86 -5.84
C ASN A 126 -1.53 2.72 -6.48
N LEU A 127 -2.85 2.82 -6.65
CA LEU A 127 -3.66 1.82 -7.35
C LEU A 127 -3.66 1.98 -8.88
N LEU A 128 -3.00 3.00 -9.44
CA LEU A 128 -2.86 3.05 -10.90
C LEU A 128 -2.08 1.83 -11.41
N PRO A 129 -2.52 1.19 -12.53
CA PRO A 129 -1.90 -0.03 -13.06
C PRO A 129 -0.57 0.28 -13.79
N VAL A 130 0.31 1.05 -13.15
CA VAL A 130 1.62 1.47 -13.67
C VAL A 130 2.74 0.68 -12.98
N GLY A 131 3.79 0.38 -13.72
CA GLY A 131 4.81 -0.63 -13.45
C GLY A 131 5.40 -0.71 -12.04
N PHE A 132 5.66 0.39 -11.39
CA PHE A 132 6.29 0.44 -10.06
C PHE A 132 5.29 0.70 -8.92
N LEU A 133 4.05 1.04 -9.24
CA LEU A 133 2.99 1.25 -8.26
C LEU A 133 2.31 -0.07 -7.86
N ASP A 134 1.64 -0.07 -6.72
CA ASP A 134 0.93 -1.24 -6.20
C ASP A 134 -0.14 -1.75 -7.15
N GLY A 135 -0.89 -0.85 -7.79
CA GLY A 135 -1.85 -1.19 -8.83
C GLY A 135 -1.23 -1.95 -9.99
N GLY A 136 0.01 -1.61 -10.38
CA GLY A 136 0.77 -2.35 -11.38
C GLY A 136 1.14 -3.76 -10.90
N GLY A 137 1.52 -3.92 -9.63
CA GLY A 137 1.78 -5.22 -8.98
C GLY A 137 0.52 -6.08 -8.92
N ALA A 138 -0.58 -5.49 -8.46
CA ALA A 138 -1.88 -6.15 -8.36
C ALA A 138 -2.40 -6.59 -9.75
N PHE A 139 -2.37 -5.70 -10.73
CA PHE A 139 -2.80 -5.99 -12.10
C PHE A 139 -1.99 -7.14 -12.71
N ARG A 140 -0.66 -7.10 -12.63
CA ARG A 140 0.20 -8.19 -13.12
C ARG A 140 -0.10 -9.52 -12.43
N GLY A 141 -0.31 -9.52 -11.11
CA GLY A 141 -0.65 -10.72 -10.36
C GLY A 141 -1.98 -11.33 -10.79
N ILE A 142 -3.00 -10.49 -11.01
CA ILE A 142 -4.32 -10.92 -11.53
C ILE A 142 -4.17 -11.52 -12.94
N VAL A 143 -3.56 -10.77 -13.86
CA VAL A 143 -3.38 -11.20 -15.27
C VAL A 143 -2.54 -12.46 -15.34
N ASN A 144 -1.45 -12.57 -14.59
CA ASN A 144 -0.59 -13.76 -14.60
C ASN A 144 -1.31 -15.01 -14.09
N THR A 145 -2.24 -14.87 -13.14
CA THR A 145 -3.06 -16.00 -12.69
C THR A 145 -3.97 -16.53 -13.80
N TRP A 146 -4.38 -15.68 -14.76
CA TRP A 146 -5.21 -16.06 -15.90
C TRP A 146 -4.39 -16.58 -17.09
N SER A 147 -3.33 -15.85 -17.45
CA SER A 147 -2.58 -16.07 -18.70
C SER A 147 -1.40 -17.03 -18.55
N ARG A 148 -0.90 -17.19 -17.33
CA ARG A 148 0.15 -18.14 -17.01
C ARG A 148 -0.36 -19.01 -15.87
N PRO A 149 -1.03 -20.14 -16.15
CA PRO A 149 -1.30 -21.13 -15.13
C PRO A 149 0.06 -21.43 -14.50
N ALA A 150 0.15 -21.21 -13.18
CA ALA A 150 1.36 -21.57 -12.47
C ALA A 150 1.62 -23.04 -12.78
N ILE A 151 2.69 -23.30 -13.52
CA ILE A 151 3.13 -24.67 -13.78
C ILE A 151 3.67 -25.14 -12.44
N ARG A 152 2.79 -25.74 -11.65
CA ARG A 152 3.18 -26.46 -10.43
C ARG A 152 3.69 -27.80 -10.90
N TYR A 153 4.90 -28.13 -10.58
CA TYR A 153 5.41 -29.47 -10.82
C TYR A 153 5.03 -30.32 -9.62
N GLU A 154 4.05 -31.19 -9.76
CA GLU A 154 3.77 -32.26 -8.83
C GLU A 154 4.41 -33.52 -9.42
N ASP A 155 5.37 -34.11 -8.70
CA ASP A 155 6.14 -35.30 -9.12
C ASP A 155 6.80 -35.17 -10.52
N GLY A 156 7.27 -33.96 -10.88
CA GLY A 156 7.91 -33.69 -12.16
C GLY A 156 6.95 -33.48 -13.34
N VAL A 157 5.64 -33.52 -13.12
CA VAL A 157 4.60 -33.27 -14.14
C VAL A 157 4.06 -31.84 -14.00
N PRO A 158 3.98 -31.04 -15.10
CA PRO A 158 3.40 -29.73 -15.05
C PRO A 158 1.88 -29.82 -14.83
N VAL A 159 1.40 -29.29 -13.72
CA VAL A 159 -0.04 -29.21 -13.39
C VAL A 159 -0.51 -27.78 -13.65
N ALA A 160 -1.57 -27.63 -14.46
CA ALA A 160 -2.20 -26.33 -14.71
C ALA A 160 -2.83 -25.75 -13.44
N ALA A 161 -2.89 -24.40 -13.34
CA ALA A 161 -3.56 -23.72 -12.25
C ALA A 161 -4.96 -24.28 -12.00
N SER A 162 -5.23 -24.66 -10.77
CA SER A 162 -6.51 -25.25 -10.41
C SER A 162 -7.65 -24.22 -10.49
N ALA A 163 -8.88 -24.68 -10.71
CA ALA A 163 -10.09 -23.83 -10.69
C ALA A 163 -10.19 -22.91 -9.44
N PRO A 164 -9.78 -23.36 -8.22
CA PRO A 164 -9.71 -22.50 -7.03
C PRO A 164 -8.80 -21.27 -7.18
N GLU A 165 -7.70 -21.36 -7.92
CA GLU A 165 -6.79 -20.20 -8.07
C GLU A 165 -7.39 -19.11 -8.98
N ARG A 166 -8.14 -19.49 -10.01
CA ARG A 166 -8.87 -18.53 -10.85
C ARG A 166 -9.97 -17.82 -10.06
N SER A 167 -10.70 -18.52 -9.20
CA SER A 167 -11.68 -17.93 -8.30
C SER A 167 -11.03 -16.91 -7.35
N ARG A 168 -9.84 -17.20 -6.83
CA ARG A 168 -9.06 -16.25 -6.01
C ARG A 168 -8.65 -15.01 -6.80
N ALA A 169 -8.22 -15.16 -8.04
CA ALA A 169 -7.88 -14.01 -8.89
C ALA A 169 -9.10 -13.11 -9.14
N VAL A 170 -10.30 -13.68 -9.33
CA VAL A 170 -11.54 -12.90 -9.45
C VAL A 170 -11.82 -12.13 -8.17
N GLN A 171 -11.71 -12.77 -6.99
CA GLN A 171 -11.91 -12.11 -5.70
C GLN A 171 -10.94 -10.94 -5.51
N VAL A 172 -9.67 -11.11 -5.88
CA VAL A 172 -8.65 -10.05 -5.80
C VAL A 172 -8.95 -8.93 -6.82
N ALA A 173 -9.43 -9.26 -8.02
CA ALA A 173 -9.84 -8.26 -9.01
C ALA A 173 -11.04 -7.43 -8.52
N VAL A 174 -12.04 -8.07 -7.91
CA VAL A 174 -13.18 -7.38 -7.31
C VAL A 174 -12.71 -6.48 -6.17
N LEU A 175 -11.84 -6.97 -5.29
CA LEU A 175 -11.24 -6.16 -4.21
C LEU A 175 -10.51 -4.94 -4.78
N TYR A 176 -9.73 -5.11 -5.84
CA TYR A 176 -9.03 -4.01 -6.50
C TYR A 176 -9.98 -2.91 -6.97
N VAL A 177 -11.07 -3.29 -7.66
CA VAL A 177 -12.06 -2.33 -8.17
C VAL A 177 -12.80 -1.64 -7.03
N VAL A 178 -13.24 -2.39 -6.02
CA VAL A 178 -13.96 -1.85 -4.85
C VAL A 178 -13.06 -0.87 -4.08
N LEU A 179 -11.80 -1.24 -3.85
CA LEU A 179 -10.84 -0.39 -3.16
C LEU A 179 -10.56 0.89 -3.96
N ALA A 180 -10.34 0.79 -5.26
CA ALA A 180 -10.11 1.95 -6.12
C ALA A 180 -11.33 2.90 -6.09
N ALA A 181 -12.54 2.36 -6.23
CA ALA A 181 -13.76 3.16 -6.15
C ALA A 181 -13.93 3.82 -4.78
N GLY A 182 -13.66 3.11 -3.69
CA GLY A 182 -13.73 3.64 -2.33
C GLY A 182 -12.73 4.76 -2.08
N LEU A 183 -11.49 4.63 -2.54
CA LEU A 183 -10.46 5.66 -2.40
C LEU A 183 -10.80 6.92 -3.21
N VAL A 184 -11.29 6.76 -4.44
CA VAL A 184 -11.76 7.88 -5.27
C VAL A 184 -12.96 8.57 -4.61
N ALA A 185 -13.92 7.80 -4.08
CA ALA A 185 -15.05 8.36 -3.33
C ALA A 185 -14.57 9.15 -2.10
N GLY A 186 -13.56 8.66 -1.38
CA GLY A 186 -12.93 9.37 -0.27
C GLY A 186 -12.30 10.71 -0.68
N VAL A 187 -11.58 10.73 -1.81
CA VAL A 187 -11.04 11.98 -2.39
C VAL A 187 -12.16 12.99 -2.67
N LEU A 188 -13.24 12.54 -3.31
CA LEU A 188 -14.35 13.41 -3.65
C LEU A 188 -15.09 13.91 -2.40
N ALA A 189 -15.36 13.04 -1.44
CA ALA A 189 -16.05 13.39 -0.20
C ALA A 189 -15.27 14.39 0.64
N THR A 190 -13.96 14.20 0.79
CA THR A 190 -13.09 15.13 1.54
C THR A 190 -12.92 16.46 0.84
N ARG A 191 -12.88 16.48 -0.49
CA ARG A 191 -12.84 17.72 -1.28
C ARG A 191 -14.08 18.61 -1.07
N HIS A 192 -15.26 18.01 -0.94
CA HIS A 192 -16.52 18.76 -0.77
C HIS A 192 -16.79 19.20 0.67
N SER A 193 -15.98 18.74 1.64
CA SER A 193 -16.17 19.09 3.06
C SER A 193 -15.72 20.51 3.45
N GLY A 194 -15.32 21.35 2.49
CA GLY A 194 -14.96 22.75 2.74
C GLY A 194 -13.63 22.96 3.48
N ALA A 195 -12.75 21.94 3.46
CA ALA A 195 -11.43 22.02 4.10
C ALA A 195 -10.36 22.74 3.25
N PHE A 196 -10.77 23.29 2.11
CA PHE A 196 -9.91 23.99 1.12
C PHE A 196 -10.30 25.43 0.99
#